data_3e8c6676b668309ba580fa1d65df195f
#
_entry.id   3e8c6676b668309ba580fa1d65df195f
#
_cell.length_a   1.000
_cell.length_b   1.000
_cell.length_c   1.000
_cell.angle_alpha   90.00
_cell.angle_beta   90.00
_cell.angle_gamma   90.00
#
_symmetry.space_group_name_H-M   'P 1'
#
loop_
_entity.id
_entity.type
_entity.pdbx_description
1 polymer ?
#
loop_
_entity_poly.entity_id
_entity_poly.type
_entity_poly.pdbx_seq_one_letter_code
_entity_poly.pdbx_strand_id
1 'polypeptide(L)'
;MFRSVRVHFGSNRSGQHALACSGDRTGITTLRTPKTEHASLGAASASEAGLHYISDYEPGIRRLGPPDHFEYVDPDGNAIADPETLSRIHALTVPPAWTNVWIALDPLAHIQATGTDAKGRKQYLYHSQWRAVRDEAKFERVIPFGESLPTIRERTGRDLARHGLPEEKMLAVVVRLLESTLIRVGDDEYARQNQSFGLTTMLRQHVEFAGARIRFHFRGKSGKHHDIELVDKRLAAVIKRSQHLPGERLFEYADTHGHFRPVESADVNRYLHQLTGQDLTAKDFRTWGGTLIAATTLRDTGVGTSASQARRNVLHAIDTTAAKLGNTRSVARQSYIHPAIVDAYVAGTLVDAMALPRDSLASEFAELSLDEARLLVLLKSSPAMS
;
A
#
# COMPACT_ATOMS: atom_id res chain seq x y z
N MET A 1 -6.48 13.90 -17.35
CA MET A 1 -6.33 15.27 -16.83
C MET A 1 -6.18 15.19 -15.32
N PHE A 2 -4.93 15.12 -14.83
CA PHE A 2 -4.67 15.15 -13.40
C PHE A 2 -5.12 16.51 -12.85
N ARG A 3 -6.23 16.51 -12.12
CA ARG A 3 -6.68 17.69 -11.41
C ARG A 3 -5.70 17.95 -10.26
N SER A 4 -5.30 19.20 -10.12
CA SER A 4 -4.30 19.66 -9.15
C SER A 4 -4.59 19.14 -7.73
N VAL A 5 -3.73 18.26 -7.23
CA VAL A 5 -3.74 17.80 -5.83
C VAL A 5 -2.56 18.45 -5.11
N ARG A 6 -2.83 19.35 -4.16
CA ARG A 6 -1.79 19.94 -3.30
C ARG A 6 -1.64 19.13 -2.03
N VAL A 7 -0.42 18.80 -1.66
CA VAL A 7 -0.06 18.13 -0.40
C VAL A 7 0.82 19.08 0.40
N HIS A 8 0.36 19.41 1.63
CA HIS A 8 1.15 20.23 2.56
C HIS A 8 1.54 19.36 3.75
N PHE A 9 2.80 19.49 4.19
CA PHE A 9 3.30 18.81 5.39
C PHE A 9 3.55 19.83 6.49
N GLY A 10 2.80 19.73 7.58
CA GLY A 10 3.03 20.52 8.78
C GLY A 10 3.67 19.67 9.87
N SER A 11 4.76 20.15 10.44
CA SER A 11 5.35 19.62 11.68
C SER A 11 4.78 20.40 12.86
N ASN A 12 4.03 19.75 13.75
CA ASN A 12 3.76 20.35 15.04
C ASN A 12 3.75 19.31 16.17
N ARG A 13 4.34 19.75 17.30
CA ARG A 13 4.52 19.00 18.56
C ARG A 13 3.38 19.30 19.53
N SER A 14 3.11 18.30 20.36
CA SER A 14 2.53 18.34 21.72
C SER A 14 1.01 18.34 21.91
N GLY A 15 0.60 17.46 22.86
CA GLY A 15 -0.63 17.57 23.64
C GLY A 15 -1.28 16.24 23.99
N GLN A 16 -0.86 15.63 25.13
CA GLN A 16 -1.51 14.46 25.74
C GLN A 16 -2.81 14.89 26.41
N HIS A 17 -3.88 14.10 26.26
CA HIS A 17 -4.85 13.85 27.33
C HIS A 17 -5.51 12.49 27.15
N ALA A 18 -5.42 11.70 28.20
CA ALA A 18 -6.04 10.39 28.32
C ALA A 18 -7.45 10.53 28.95
N LEU A 19 -8.39 9.73 28.47
CA LEU A 19 -9.59 9.36 29.24
C LEU A 19 -9.96 7.91 28.93
N ALA A 20 -10.04 7.10 29.98
CA ALA A 20 -10.46 5.71 29.97
C ALA A 20 -11.97 5.62 30.17
N CYS A 21 -12.62 4.67 29.53
CA CYS A 21 -13.88 4.08 29.99
C CYS A 21 -14.02 2.62 29.52
N SER A 22 -14.44 1.82 30.47
CA SER A 22 -14.58 0.36 30.49
C SER A 22 -15.97 -0.14 30.09
N GLY A 23 -16.04 -1.44 29.70
CA GLY A 23 -17.22 -2.34 29.72
C GLY A 23 -17.92 -2.47 28.37
N ASP A 24 -18.45 -3.59 27.91
CA ASP A 24 -18.78 -4.89 28.44
C ASP A 24 -18.92 -5.91 27.28
N ARG A 25 -18.90 -7.18 27.57
CA ARG A 25 -18.90 -8.32 26.61
C ARG A 25 -20.33 -8.74 26.26
N THR A 26 -20.57 -9.02 24.96
CA THR A 26 -21.48 -10.12 24.57
C THR A 26 -21.04 -10.67 23.22
N GLY A 27 -20.86 -11.98 23.14
CA GLY A 27 -20.35 -12.70 21.98
C GLY A 27 -21.40 -12.92 20.91
N ILE A 28 -20.98 -12.76 19.67
CA ILE A 28 -21.65 -13.34 18.49
C ILE A 28 -20.57 -13.97 17.62
N THR A 29 -20.70 -15.28 17.47
CA THR A 29 -19.90 -16.09 16.54
C THR A 29 -20.24 -15.70 15.12
N THR A 30 -19.33 -15.07 14.39
CA THR A 30 -19.44 -14.84 12.95
C THR A 30 -18.48 -15.74 12.20
N LEU A 31 -19.04 -16.49 11.26
CA LEU A 31 -18.37 -17.34 10.29
C LEU A 31 -17.24 -16.58 9.56
N ARG A 32 -16.03 -17.10 9.70
CA ARG A 32 -14.82 -16.63 9.03
C ARG A 32 -14.73 -17.22 7.64
N THR A 33 -14.65 -16.37 6.62
CA THR A 33 -14.05 -16.64 5.30
C THR A 33 -13.63 -15.30 4.70
N PRO A 34 -12.60 -15.20 3.87
CA PRO A 34 -11.46 -16.06 3.64
C PRO A 34 -10.08 -15.36 3.83
N LYS A 35 -9.29 -15.84 4.76
CA LYS A 35 -7.82 -15.67 4.73
C LYS A 35 -7.14 -16.64 3.75
N THR A 36 -7.92 -17.52 3.11
CA THR A 36 -7.43 -18.69 2.37
C THR A 36 -6.89 -18.39 0.97
N GLU A 37 -7.41 -17.41 0.26
CA GLU A 37 -6.97 -17.13 -1.13
C GLU A 37 -5.64 -16.35 -1.18
N HIS A 38 -5.43 -15.37 -0.31
CA HIS A 38 -4.11 -14.70 -0.22
C HIS A 38 -3.01 -15.62 0.33
N ALA A 39 -3.38 -16.63 1.13
CA ALA A 39 -2.45 -17.65 1.59
C ALA A 39 -2.03 -18.60 0.45
N SER A 40 -2.92 -18.91 -0.49
CA SER A 40 -2.63 -19.81 -1.62
C SER A 40 -1.65 -19.18 -2.64
N LEU A 41 -1.82 -17.91 -2.96
CA LEU A 41 -0.91 -17.17 -3.85
C LEU A 41 0.47 -16.96 -3.20
N GLY A 42 0.49 -16.63 -1.90
CA GLY A 42 1.73 -16.54 -1.14
C GLY A 42 2.48 -17.86 -1.04
N ALA A 43 1.76 -18.97 -0.90
CA ALA A 43 2.33 -20.31 -0.87
C ALA A 43 2.91 -20.71 -2.24
N ALA A 44 2.24 -20.39 -3.34
CA ALA A 44 2.74 -20.64 -4.69
C ALA A 44 4.05 -19.87 -4.94
N SER A 45 4.08 -18.57 -4.68
CA SER A 45 5.28 -17.74 -4.84
C SER A 45 6.44 -18.16 -3.90
N ALA A 46 6.13 -18.67 -2.69
CA ALA A 46 7.16 -19.22 -1.82
C ALA A 46 7.75 -20.50 -2.40
N SER A 47 6.90 -21.40 -2.91
CA SER A 47 7.32 -22.66 -3.53
C SER A 47 8.17 -22.43 -4.79
N GLU A 48 7.81 -21.48 -5.63
CA GLU A 48 8.61 -21.07 -6.80
C GLU A 48 10.00 -20.56 -6.41
N ALA A 49 10.11 -19.90 -5.25
CA ALA A 49 11.38 -19.45 -4.68
C ALA A 49 12.13 -20.53 -3.90
N GLY A 50 11.66 -21.77 -3.89
CA GLY A 50 12.23 -22.86 -3.06
C GLY A 50 12.07 -22.63 -1.56
N LEU A 51 11.05 -21.85 -1.15
CA LEU A 51 10.78 -21.51 0.22
C LEU A 51 9.50 -22.17 0.73
N HIS A 52 9.39 -22.35 2.04
CA HIS A 52 8.21 -22.84 2.70
C HIS A 52 7.35 -21.70 3.25
N TYR A 53 6.07 -21.71 2.90
CA TYR A 53 5.10 -20.72 3.39
C TYR A 53 4.55 -21.17 4.74
N ILE A 54 4.95 -20.51 5.83
CA ILE A 54 4.61 -20.84 7.21
C ILE A 54 3.96 -19.68 7.94
N SER A 55 3.39 -19.96 9.09
CA SER A 55 2.81 -18.97 10.00
C SER A 55 3.59 -18.89 11.32
N ASP A 56 3.68 -17.72 11.92
CA ASP A 56 4.25 -17.55 13.25
C ASP A 56 3.30 -18.00 14.40
N TYR A 57 2.18 -18.62 14.04
CA TYR A 57 1.36 -19.43 14.96
C TYR A 57 1.87 -20.86 15.08
N GLU A 58 2.76 -21.30 14.18
CA GLU A 58 3.43 -22.59 14.24
C GLU A 58 4.52 -22.61 15.32
N PRO A 59 4.88 -23.81 15.82
CA PRO A 59 5.98 -23.94 16.76
C PRO A 59 7.26 -23.29 16.23
N GLY A 60 7.97 -22.55 17.07
CA GLY A 60 9.20 -21.84 16.69
C GLY A 60 10.07 -21.51 17.88
N ILE A 61 11.29 -21.09 17.60
CA ILE A 61 12.27 -20.69 18.60
C ILE A 61 11.82 -19.38 19.24
N ARG A 62 11.96 -19.25 20.55
CA ARG A 62 11.69 -18.04 21.31
C ARG A 62 12.98 -17.42 21.82
N ARG A 63 13.06 -16.09 21.78
CA ARG A 63 14.14 -15.32 22.37
C ARG A 63 13.72 -14.89 23.79
N LEU A 64 14.54 -15.20 24.77
CA LEU A 64 14.36 -14.85 26.19
C LEU A 64 15.53 -13.97 26.68
N GLY A 65 15.38 -13.39 27.86
CA GLY A 65 16.44 -12.60 28.52
C GLY A 65 16.49 -11.13 28.12
N PRO A 66 17.37 -10.35 28.77
CA PRO A 66 17.58 -8.94 28.50
C PRO A 66 18.40 -8.71 27.22
N PRO A 67 18.41 -7.47 26.66
CA PRO A 67 19.08 -7.15 25.39
C PRO A 67 20.58 -7.43 25.31
N ASP A 68 21.25 -7.50 26.41
CA ASP A 68 22.68 -7.77 26.55
C ASP A 68 23.01 -9.26 26.79
N HIS A 69 21.95 -10.07 27.05
CA HIS A 69 22.13 -11.51 27.31
C HIS A 69 20.90 -12.31 26.85
N PHE A 70 20.76 -12.48 25.53
CA PHE A 70 19.68 -13.25 24.95
C PHE A 70 19.97 -14.75 24.99
N GLU A 71 18.96 -15.50 25.41
CA GLU A 71 18.89 -16.96 25.31
C GLU A 71 17.83 -17.34 24.28
N TYR A 72 18.03 -18.48 23.63
CA TYR A 72 17.10 -19.02 22.65
C TYR A 72 16.63 -20.39 23.09
N VAL A 73 15.32 -20.60 23.07
CA VAL A 73 14.71 -21.88 23.46
C VAL A 73 13.86 -22.43 22.30
N ASP A 74 13.85 -23.75 22.17
CA ASP A 74 13.02 -24.46 21.23
C ASP A 74 11.53 -24.44 21.66
N PRO A 75 10.60 -24.99 20.88
CA PRO A 75 9.16 -25.06 21.23
C PRO A 75 8.88 -25.81 22.53
N ASP A 76 9.74 -26.78 22.90
CA ASP A 76 9.61 -27.59 24.12
C ASP A 76 10.23 -26.90 25.35
N GLY A 77 10.89 -25.75 25.16
CA GLY A 77 11.51 -24.95 26.22
C GLY A 77 12.96 -25.30 26.50
N ASN A 78 13.59 -26.18 25.70
CA ASN A 78 15.01 -26.51 25.86
C ASN A 78 15.89 -25.43 25.26
N ALA A 79 17.02 -25.12 25.91
CA ALA A 79 17.99 -24.15 25.39
C ALA A 79 18.61 -24.62 24.07
N ILE A 80 18.66 -23.74 23.08
CA ILE A 80 19.35 -23.99 21.80
C ILE A 80 20.88 -23.88 22.06
N ALA A 81 21.57 -24.99 21.94
CA ALA A 81 23.02 -25.08 22.08
C ALA A 81 23.72 -25.35 20.74
N ASP A 82 22.98 -25.70 19.69
CA ASP A 82 23.52 -25.99 18.35
C ASP A 82 24.16 -24.76 17.72
N PRO A 83 25.49 -24.79 17.41
CA PRO A 83 26.21 -23.63 16.90
C PRO A 83 25.70 -23.15 15.53
N GLU A 84 25.23 -24.06 14.67
CA GLU A 84 24.74 -23.72 13.33
C GLU A 84 23.42 -22.94 13.45
N THR A 85 22.49 -23.42 14.26
CA THR A 85 21.24 -22.75 14.56
C THR A 85 21.46 -21.37 15.20
N LEU A 86 22.38 -21.27 16.17
CA LEU A 86 22.73 -19.98 16.81
C LEU A 86 23.35 -19.00 15.80
N SER A 87 24.25 -19.48 14.93
CA SER A 87 24.84 -18.67 13.87
C SER A 87 23.76 -18.12 12.92
N ARG A 88 22.82 -18.95 12.49
CA ARG A 88 21.67 -18.54 11.67
C ARG A 88 20.84 -17.48 12.38
N ILE A 89 20.50 -17.69 13.65
CA ILE A 89 19.71 -16.73 14.44
C ILE A 89 20.43 -15.39 14.54
N HIS A 90 21.72 -15.37 14.81
CA HIS A 90 22.51 -14.14 14.88
C HIS A 90 22.57 -13.43 13.53
N ALA A 91 22.66 -14.16 12.42
CA ALA A 91 22.66 -13.59 11.08
C ALA A 91 21.33 -12.92 10.71
N LEU A 92 20.21 -13.28 11.34
CA LEU A 92 18.91 -12.59 11.15
C LEU A 92 18.92 -11.15 11.68
N THR A 93 19.88 -10.79 12.54
CA THR A 93 20.00 -9.45 13.12
C THR A 93 18.69 -8.91 13.72
N VAL A 94 17.96 -9.76 14.47
CA VAL A 94 16.70 -9.38 15.11
C VAL A 94 16.97 -8.22 16.08
N PRO A 95 16.29 -7.06 15.92
CA PRO A 95 16.57 -5.89 16.75
C PRO A 95 16.47 -6.20 18.25
N PRO A 96 17.43 -5.74 19.07
CA PRO A 96 17.40 -5.98 20.52
C PRO A 96 16.14 -5.43 21.21
N ALA A 97 15.61 -4.31 20.71
CA ALA A 97 14.42 -3.67 21.26
C ALA A 97 13.09 -4.41 20.95
N TRP A 98 13.12 -5.48 20.14
CA TRP A 98 11.90 -6.27 19.93
C TRP A 98 11.63 -7.18 21.13
N THR A 99 10.36 -7.33 21.47
CA THR A 99 9.85 -8.27 22.48
C THR A 99 9.01 -9.35 21.82
N ASN A 100 8.65 -10.42 22.53
CA ASN A 100 7.84 -11.54 22.02
C ASN A 100 8.39 -12.08 20.69
N VAL A 101 9.71 -12.28 20.62
CA VAL A 101 10.37 -12.72 19.40
C VAL A 101 10.11 -14.20 19.19
N TRP A 102 9.56 -14.53 18.02
CA TRP A 102 9.44 -15.86 17.46
C TRP A 102 10.37 -15.98 16.26
N ILE A 103 11.05 -17.10 16.09
CA ILE A 103 11.98 -17.39 15.00
C ILE A 103 11.61 -18.75 14.41
N ALA A 104 11.54 -18.83 13.07
CA ALA A 104 11.25 -20.08 12.38
C ALA A 104 12.29 -21.16 12.68
N LEU A 105 11.82 -22.41 12.90
CA LEU A 105 12.69 -23.58 12.97
C LEU A 105 13.33 -23.87 11.62
N ASP A 106 12.55 -23.73 10.57
CA ASP A 106 12.97 -24.00 9.20
C ASP A 106 13.75 -22.81 8.61
N PRO A 107 15.01 -23.01 8.18
CA PRO A 107 15.80 -21.97 7.54
C PRO A 107 15.24 -21.53 6.18
N LEU A 108 14.43 -22.35 5.50
CA LEU A 108 13.76 -22.01 4.24
C LEU A 108 12.36 -21.41 4.43
N ALA A 109 11.96 -21.12 5.65
CA ALA A 109 10.70 -20.45 5.91
C ALA A 109 10.68 -19.04 5.31
N HIS A 110 9.58 -18.66 4.62
CA HIS A 110 9.45 -17.31 4.03
C HIS A 110 9.44 -16.20 5.08
N ILE A 111 8.88 -16.45 6.28
CA ILE A 111 9.03 -15.61 7.48
C ILE A 111 10.11 -16.24 8.35
N GLN A 112 11.20 -15.52 8.58
CA GLN A 112 12.31 -15.99 9.39
C GLN A 112 12.15 -15.63 10.87
N ALA A 113 11.60 -14.46 11.17
CA ALA A 113 11.27 -14.07 12.54
C ALA A 113 10.12 -13.07 12.59
N THR A 114 9.41 -13.05 13.71
CA THR A 114 8.49 -11.98 14.09
C THR A 114 8.83 -11.47 15.48
N GLY A 115 8.33 -10.27 15.82
CA GLY A 115 8.48 -9.69 17.15
C GLY A 115 7.68 -8.41 17.29
N THR A 116 7.65 -7.87 18.50
CA THR A 116 6.95 -6.61 18.80
C THR A 116 7.96 -5.50 19.03
N ASP A 117 7.88 -4.40 18.28
CA ASP A 117 8.78 -3.26 18.44
C ASP A 117 8.46 -2.43 19.69
N ALA A 118 9.32 -1.45 20.02
CA ALA A 118 9.15 -0.57 21.18
C ALA A 118 7.86 0.27 21.16
N LYS A 119 7.13 0.30 20.02
CA LYS A 119 5.83 0.95 19.89
C LYS A 119 4.65 -0.03 19.97
N GLY A 120 4.89 -1.28 20.36
CA GLY A 120 3.87 -2.33 20.46
C GLY A 120 3.43 -2.90 19.10
N ARG A 121 4.15 -2.64 18.01
CA ARG A 121 3.76 -3.07 16.66
C ARG A 121 4.43 -4.39 16.31
N LYS A 122 3.68 -5.35 15.78
CA LYS A 122 4.23 -6.60 15.24
C LYS A 122 5.09 -6.30 14.01
N GLN A 123 6.28 -6.82 14.01
CA GLN A 123 7.30 -6.68 12.97
C GLN A 123 7.67 -8.06 12.42
N TYR A 124 8.17 -8.09 11.18
CA TYR A 124 8.48 -9.31 10.46
C TYR A 124 9.86 -9.22 9.82
N LEU A 125 10.65 -10.28 9.93
CA LEU A 125 11.84 -10.52 9.13
C LEU A 125 11.54 -11.64 8.14
N TYR A 126 11.68 -11.33 6.87
CA TYR A 126 11.47 -12.28 5.79
C TYR A 126 12.79 -12.83 5.27
N HIS A 127 12.74 -14.03 4.71
CA HIS A 127 13.87 -14.61 3.97
C HIS A 127 14.31 -13.66 2.84
N SER A 128 15.61 -13.60 2.53
CA SER A 128 16.13 -12.67 1.51
C SER A 128 15.55 -12.96 0.13
N GLN A 129 15.46 -14.23 -0.28
CA GLN A 129 14.83 -14.65 -1.54
C GLN A 129 13.34 -14.32 -1.57
N TRP A 130 12.61 -14.44 -0.46
CA TRP A 130 11.21 -14.05 -0.38
C TRP A 130 11.00 -12.56 -0.65
N ARG A 131 11.92 -11.73 -0.15
CA ARG A 131 11.88 -10.29 -0.45
C ARG A 131 12.12 -10.03 -1.93
N ALA A 132 13.10 -10.70 -2.54
CA ALA A 132 13.41 -10.55 -3.96
C ALA A 132 12.20 -10.92 -4.82
N VAL A 133 11.64 -12.12 -4.66
CA VAL A 133 10.47 -12.61 -5.40
C VAL A 133 9.24 -11.71 -5.22
N ARG A 134 8.95 -11.28 -3.99
CA ARG A 134 7.84 -10.35 -3.75
C ARG A 134 8.10 -8.94 -4.27
N ASP A 135 9.34 -8.52 -4.35
CA ASP A 135 9.71 -7.23 -4.92
C ASP A 135 9.65 -7.25 -6.45
N GLU A 136 9.91 -8.38 -7.06
CA GLU A 136 9.77 -8.63 -8.50
C GLU A 136 8.29 -8.76 -8.90
N ALA A 137 7.57 -9.68 -8.30
CA ALA A 137 6.15 -9.92 -8.56
C ALA A 137 5.24 -8.67 -8.39
N LYS A 138 5.60 -7.70 -7.53
CA LYS A 138 4.81 -6.47 -7.40
C LYS A 138 4.92 -5.55 -8.61
N PHE A 139 6.06 -5.56 -9.31
CA PHE A 139 6.26 -4.73 -10.49
C PHE A 139 5.70 -5.39 -11.75
N GLU A 140 5.59 -6.70 -11.81
CA GLU A 140 4.90 -7.42 -12.89
C GLU A 140 3.44 -6.98 -13.04
N ARG A 141 2.79 -6.58 -11.94
CA ARG A 141 1.41 -6.10 -11.96
C ARG A 141 1.23 -4.67 -12.45
N VAL A 142 2.30 -3.91 -12.65
CA VAL A 142 2.21 -2.49 -13.03
C VAL A 142 1.64 -2.34 -14.45
N ILE A 143 2.06 -3.17 -15.40
CA ILE A 143 1.54 -3.16 -16.78
C ILE A 143 0.07 -3.59 -16.80
N PRO A 144 -0.33 -4.79 -16.29
CA PRO A 144 -1.74 -5.18 -16.23
C PRO A 144 -2.63 -4.17 -15.50
N PHE A 145 -2.14 -3.55 -14.44
CA PHE A 145 -2.87 -2.50 -13.73
C PHE A 145 -3.11 -1.27 -14.64
N GLY A 146 -2.08 -0.79 -15.32
CA GLY A 146 -2.20 0.35 -16.25
C GLY A 146 -3.20 0.08 -17.37
N GLU A 147 -3.17 -1.11 -17.95
CA GLU A 147 -4.11 -1.57 -18.97
C GLU A 147 -5.56 -1.66 -18.46
N SER A 148 -5.74 -1.96 -17.17
CA SER A 148 -7.06 -2.07 -16.55
C SER A 148 -7.68 -0.72 -16.16
N LEU A 149 -6.92 0.38 -16.14
CA LEU A 149 -7.40 1.70 -15.71
C LEU A 149 -8.64 2.19 -16.49
N PRO A 150 -8.73 2.06 -17.82
CA PRO A 150 -9.93 2.43 -18.56
C PRO A 150 -11.18 1.71 -18.05
N THR A 151 -11.09 0.39 -17.89
CA THR A 151 -12.18 -0.44 -17.37
C THR A 151 -12.57 -0.05 -15.94
N ILE A 152 -11.59 0.17 -15.07
CA ILE A 152 -11.83 0.63 -13.68
C ILE A 152 -12.55 1.97 -13.69
N ARG A 153 -12.11 2.92 -14.52
CA ARG A 153 -12.70 4.27 -14.64
C ARG A 153 -14.12 4.24 -15.16
N GLU A 154 -14.38 3.46 -16.20
CA GLU A 154 -15.71 3.32 -16.80
C GLU A 154 -16.68 2.72 -15.78
N ARG A 155 -16.34 1.58 -15.18
CA ARG A 155 -17.21 0.86 -14.25
C ARG A 155 -17.44 1.64 -12.95
N THR A 156 -16.42 2.22 -12.35
CA THR A 156 -16.58 3.12 -11.19
C THR A 156 -17.42 4.36 -11.55
N GLY A 157 -17.30 4.86 -12.78
CA GLY A 157 -18.14 5.93 -13.32
C GLY A 157 -19.63 5.57 -13.36
N ARG A 158 -19.96 4.34 -13.75
CA ARG A 158 -21.35 3.80 -13.73
C ARG A 158 -21.86 3.66 -12.29
N ASP A 159 -21.05 3.06 -11.41
CA ASP A 159 -21.45 2.82 -10.02
C ASP A 159 -21.62 4.12 -9.22
N LEU A 160 -20.82 5.14 -9.47
CA LEU A 160 -21.03 6.48 -8.92
C LEU A 160 -22.37 7.11 -9.33
N ALA A 161 -22.99 6.67 -10.45
CA ALA A 161 -24.30 7.16 -10.91
C ALA A 161 -25.48 6.48 -10.22
N ARG A 162 -25.29 5.37 -9.52
CA ARG A 162 -26.36 4.62 -8.85
C ARG A 162 -27.15 5.51 -7.89
N HIS A 163 -28.41 5.16 -7.67
CA HIS A 163 -29.25 5.86 -6.68
C HIS A 163 -28.83 5.50 -5.25
N GLY A 164 -29.07 6.39 -4.32
CA GLY A 164 -28.76 6.15 -2.91
C GLY A 164 -27.24 6.12 -2.62
N LEU A 165 -26.86 5.31 -1.63
CA LEU A 165 -25.50 5.01 -1.22
C LEU A 165 -25.31 3.48 -1.07
N PRO A 166 -25.54 2.67 -2.11
CA PRO A 166 -25.29 1.24 -2.05
C PRO A 166 -23.79 0.93 -1.99
N GLU A 167 -23.45 -0.32 -1.68
CA GLU A 167 -22.07 -0.80 -1.53
C GLU A 167 -21.20 -0.42 -2.72
N GLU A 168 -21.63 -0.74 -3.94
CA GLU A 168 -20.84 -0.51 -5.15
C GLU A 168 -20.54 0.97 -5.39
N LYS A 169 -21.47 1.86 -5.01
CA LYS A 169 -21.22 3.29 -5.11
C LYS A 169 -20.18 3.77 -4.12
N MET A 170 -20.22 3.25 -2.88
CA MET A 170 -19.23 3.60 -1.88
C MET A 170 -17.84 3.01 -2.20
N LEU A 171 -17.79 1.79 -2.72
CA LEU A 171 -16.58 1.19 -3.26
C LEU A 171 -16.00 1.99 -4.43
N ALA A 172 -16.84 2.43 -5.36
CA ALA A 172 -16.45 3.29 -6.47
C ALA A 172 -15.86 4.64 -5.98
N VAL A 173 -16.44 5.25 -4.93
CA VAL A 173 -15.88 6.46 -4.29
C VAL A 173 -14.47 6.17 -3.75
N VAL A 174 -14.30 5.09 -3.00
CA VAL A 174 -13.00 4.73 -2.41
C VAL A 174 -11.96 4.47 -3.52
N VAL A 175 -12.30 3.73 -4.57
CA VAL A 175 -11.41 3.45 -5.70
C VAL A 175 -11.01 4.75 -6.44
N ARG A 176 -11.96 5.66 -6.69
CA ARG A 176 -11.65 6.96 -7.31
C ARG A 176 -10.77 7.85 -6.42
N LEU A 177 -10.92 7.74 -5.10
CA LEU A 177 -10.02 8.41 -4.15
C LEU A 177 -8.64 7.78 -4.11
N LEU A 178 -8.53 6.44 -4.15
CA LEU A 178 -7.23 5.76 -4.27
C LEU A 178 -6.46 6.26 -5.50
N GLU A 179 -7.15 6.33 -6.65
CA GLU A 179 -6.57 6.80 -7.90
C GLU A 179 -6.12 8.27 -7.84
N SER A 180 -6.98 9.15 -7.35
CA SER A 180 -6.71 10.59 -7.42
C SER A 180 -5.82 11.10 -6.30
N THR A 181 -5.79 10.46 -5.13
CA THR A 181 -5.07 10.96 -3.95
C THR A 181 -3.87 10.11 -3.56
N LEU A 182 -3.82 8.85 -3.98
CA LEU A 182 -2.84 7.86 -3.56
C LEU A 182 -2.80 7.62 -2.04
N ILE A 183 -3.87 7.98 -1.31
CA ILE A 183 -4.04 7.65 0.10
C ILE A 183 -4.05 6.12 0.26
N ARG A 184 -3.48 5.59 1.34
CA ARG A 184 -3.55 4.15 1.63
C ARG A 184 -4.99 3.71 1.88
N VAL A 185 -5.32 2.47 1.49
CA VAL A 185 -6.68 1.94 1.68
C VAL A 185 -7.11 1.96 3.14
N GLY A 186 -6.26 1.61 4.07
CA GLY A 186 -6.56 1.50 5.49
C GLY A 186 -6.56 0.05 5.97
N ASP A 187 -6.41 -0.12 7.29
CA ASP A 187 -6.45 -1.40 7.98
C ASP A 187 -7.00 -1.15 9.38
N ASP A 188 -8.03 -1.87 9.77
CA ASP A 188 -8.80 -1.63 10.98
C ASP A 188 -8.03 -1.97 12.25
N GLU A 189 -7.26 -3.05 12.23
CA GLU A 189 -6.42 -3.44 13.36
C GLU A 189 -5.33 -2.39 13.58
N TYR A 190 -4.69 -1.94 12.51
CA TYR A 190 -3.68 -0.90 12.56
C TYR A 190 -4.25 0.46 13.01
N ALA A 191 -5.46 0.80 12.57
CA ALA A 191 -6.14 2.04 12.98
C ALA A 191 -6.45 2.05 14.47
N ARG A 192 -6.97 0.93 15.00
CA ARG A 192 -7.26 0.78 16.43
C ARG A 192 -6.01 0.85 17.31
N GLN A 193 -4.93 0.16 16.90
CA GLN A 193 -3.70 0.09 17.69
C GLN A 193 -2.87 1.37 17.64
N ASN A 194 -2.86 2.09 16.51
CA ASN A 194 -1.92 3.17 16.24
C ASN A 194 -2.59 4.53 16.00
N GLN A 195 -3.91 4.61 16.02
CA GLN A 195 -4.68 5.81 15.64
C GLN A 195 -4.19 6.41 14.31
N SER A 196 -3.95 5.52 13.34
CA SER A 196 -3.44 5.87 12.01
C SER A 196 -4.40 5.37 10.96
N PHE A 197 -4.86 6.27 10.10
CA PHE A 197 -6.00 6.06 9.22
C PHE A 197 -5.59 5.94 7.75
N GLY A 198 -6.43 5.29 6.99
CA GLY A 198 -6.46 5.27 5.53
C GLY A 198 -7.90 5.46 5.06
N LEU A 199 -8.20 5.28 3.78
CA LEU A 199 -9.54 5.58 3.26
C LEU A 199 -10.63 4.80 3.98
N THR A 200 -10.55 3.47 4.05
CA THR A 200 -11.60 2.64 4.66
C THR A 200 -11.74 2.84 6.17
N THR A 201 -10.69 3.32 6.82
CA THR A 201 -10.69 3.59 8.27
C THR A 201 -10.89 5.06 8.62
N MET A 202 -11.08 5.92 7.60
CA MET A 202 -11.23 7.36 7.78
C MET A 202 -12.53 7.70 8.53
N LEU A 203 -12.43 8.63 9.47
CA LEU A 203 -13.56 9.14 10.23
C LEU A 203 -14.12 10.40 9.56
N ARG A 204 -15.37 10.73 9.85
CA ARG A 204 -16.05 11.91 9.30
C ARG A 204 -15.38 13.23 9.63
N GLN A 205 -14.77 13.32 10.80
CA GLN A 205 -14.02 14.50 11.25
C GLN A 205 -12.73 14.74 10.46
N HIS A 206 -12.28 13.76 9.67
CA HIS A 206 -11.06 13.88 8.86
C HIS A 206 -11.31 14.54 7.50
N VAL A 207 -12.54 14.96 7.19
CA VAL A 207 -12.86 15.56 5.90
C VAL A 207 -13.62 16.87 6.07
N GLU A 208 -13.18 17.87 5.31
CA GLU A 208 -13.80 19.18 5.19
C GLU A 208 -14.18 19.45 3.72
N PHE A 209 -15.20 20.29 3.53
CA PHE A 209 -15.70 20.64 2.19
C PHE A 209 -15.80 22.14 2.01
N ALA A 210 -15.35 22.62 0.83
CA ALA A 210 -15.63 23.95 0.32
C ALA A 210 -16.12 23.84 -1.12
N GLY A 211 -17.44 23.82 -1.33
CA GLY A 211 -18.04 23.56 -2.63
C GLY A 211 -17.71 22.17 -3.18
N ALA A 212 -16.99 22.11 -4.31
CA ALA A 212 -16.47 20.89 -4.92
C ALA A 212 -15.10 20.45 -4.37
N ARG A 213 -14.51 21.25 -3.49
CA ARG A 213 -13.23 20.99 -2.85
C ARG A 213 -13.44 20.08 -1.67
N ILE A 214 -12.65 19.01 -1.60
CA ILE A 214 -12.61 18.02 -0.52
C ILE A 214 -11.21 18.12 0.08
N ARG A 215 -11.10 18.33 1.39
CA ARG A 215 -9.83 18.36 2.11
C ARG A 215 -9.82 17.25 3.14
N PHE A 216 -8.84 16.36 3.04
CA PHE A 216 -8.61 15.27 3.97
C PHE A 216 -7.48 15.67 4.93
N HIS A 217 -7.77 15.70 6.22
CA HIS A 217 -6.82 15.99 7.26
C HIS A 217 -6.80 14.86 8.29
N PHE A 218 -5.75 14.05 8.30
CA PHE A 218 -5.69 12.85 9.14
C PHE A 218 -4.26 12.42 9.46
N ARG A 219 -4.14 11.61 10.52
CA ARG A 219 -2.90 10.94 10.88
C ARG A 219 -2.80 9.60 10.15
N GLY A 220 -1.83 9.44 9.28
CA GLY A 220 -1.59 8.21 8.51
C GLY A 220 -0.50 7.34 9.11
N LYS A 221 -0.08 6.33 8.33
CA LYS A 221 0.93 5.34 8.73
C LYS A 221 2.20 6.00 9.25
N SER A 222 2.75 5.43 10.32
CA SER A 222 3.95 5.93 11.03
C SER A 222 3.74 7.32 11.69
N GLY A 223 2.49 7.69 11.97
CA GLY A 223 2.14 8.93 12.65
C GLY A 223 2.27 10.19 11.79
N LYS A 224 2.46 10.06 10.49
CA LYS A 224 2.56 11.20 9.57
C LYS A 224 1.20 11.88 9.41
N HIS A 225 1.17 13.19 9.55
CA HIS A 225 -0.01 13.99 9.23
C HIS A 225 -0.12 14.21 7.73
N HIS A 226 -1.30 13.99 7.20
CA HIS A 226 -1.67 14.20 5.82
C HIS A 226 -2.68 15.33 5.73
N ASP A 227 -2.45 16.23 4.78
CA ASP A 227 -3.36 17.29 4.38
C ASP A 227 -3.45 17.24 2.84
N ILE A 228 -4.53 16.65 2.32
CA ILE A 228 -4.69 16.34 0.92
C ILE A 228 -5.96 16.99 0.40
N GLU A 229 -5.82 17.79 -0.65
CA GLU A 229 -6.91 18.48 -1.29
C GLU A 229 -7.23 17.87 -2.66
N LEU A 230 -8.51 17.64 -2.92
CA LEU A 230 -9.05 17.19 -4.20
C LEU A 230 -10.24 18.07 -4.59
N VAL A 231 -10.30 18.47 -5.85
CA VAL A 231 -11.47 19.18 -6.40
C VAL A 231 -12.24 18.24 -7.33
N ASP A 232 -13.35 17.73 -6.85
CA ASP A 232 -14.27 16.89 -7.63
C ASP A 232 -15.70 17.06 -7.12
N LYS A 233 -16.57 17.69 -7.96
CA LYS A 233 -17.97 17.98 -7.61
C LYS A 233 -18.78 16.73 -7.34
N ARG A 234 -18.54 15.65 -8.10
CA ARG A 234 -19.29 14.39 -7.99
C ARG A 234 -18.93 13.63 -6.73
N LEU A 235 -17.63 13.46 -6.47
CA LEU A 235 -17.15 12.83 -5.25
C LEU A 235 -17.56 13.64 -4.01
N ALA A 236 -17.42 14.98 -4.05
CA ALA A 236 -17.82 15.83 -2.94
C ALA A 236 -19.31 15.65 -2.59
N ALA A 237 -20.18 15.57 -3.59
CA ALA A 237 -21.61 15.38 -3.36
C ALA A 237 -21.94 14.04 -2.71
N VAL A 238 -21.26 12.94 -3.12
CA VAL A 238 -21.49 11.61 -2.53
C VAL A 238 -20.93 11.55 -1.12
N ILE A 239 -19.70 12.03 -0.90
CA ILE A 239 -19.03 11.96 0.41
C ILE A 239 -19.74 12.86 1.45
N LYS A 240 -20.27 14.03 1.04
CA LYS A 240 -21.12 14.85 1.93
C LYS A 240 -22.36 14.10 2.39
N ARG A 241 -22.98 13.32 1.51
CA ARG A 241 -24.16 12.52 1.89
C ARG A 241 -23.81 11.41 2.86
N SER A 242 -22.64 10.75 2.68
CA SER A 242 -22.20 9.70 3.60
C SER A 242 -21.87 10.23 5.01
N GLN A 243 -21.50 11.50 5.16
CA GLN A 243 -21.30 12.11 6.47
C GLN A 243 -22.58 12.13 7.35
N HIS A 244 -23.76 12.03 6.75
CA HIS A 244 -25.04 12.03 7.48
C HIS A 244 -25.54 10.63 7.81
N LEU A 245 -24.83 9.57 7.43
CA LEU A 245 -25.19 8.20 7.80
C LEU A 245 -24.95 7.98 9.31
N PRO A 246 -25.64 7.05 9.99
CA PRO A 246 -25.28 6.63 11.34
C PRO A 246 -23.87 6.00 11.36
N GLY A 247 -23.14 6.12 12.46
CA GLY A 247 -21.80 5.53 12.60
C GLY A 247 -20.68 6.58 12.53
N GLU A 248 -19.43 6.16 12.72
CA GLU A 248 -18.26 7.04 12.85
C GLU A 248 -17.41 7.10 11.58
N ARG A 249 -17.49 6.06 10.73
CA ARG A 249 -16.68 5.95 9.52
C ARG A 249 -17.20 6.88 8.42
N LEU A 250 -16.28 7.39 7.63
CA LEU A 250 -16.64 8.24 6.50
C LEU A 250 -17.30 7.44 5.36
N PHE A 251 -16.82 6.22 5.10
CA PHE A 251 -17.30 5.38 4.02
C PHE A 251 -18.08 4.20 4.58
N GLU A 252 -19.39 4.37 4.63
CA GLU A 252 -20.37 3.36 5.05
C GLU A 252 -21.44 3.22 3.97
N TYR A 253 -22.06 2.05 3.88
CA TYR A 253 -23.18 1.76 2.98
C TYR A 253 -24.31 1.05 3.71
N ALA A 254 -25.51 1.15 3.21
CA ALA A 254 -26.64 0.35 3.70
C ALA A 254 -26.64 -1.02 3.01
N ASP A 255 -26.64 -2.10 3.80
CA ASP A 255 -26.81 -3.45 3.29
C ASP A 255 -28.28 -3.69 2.86
N THR A 256 -28.58 -4.86 2.31
CA THR A 256 -29.92 -5.25 1.82
C THR A 256 -30.99 -5.28 2.93
N HIS A 257 -30.57 -5.28 4.19
CA HIS A 257 -31.47 -5.25 5.37
C HIS A 257 -31.57 -3.84 5.98
N GLY A 258 -30.90 -2.84 5.38
CA GLY A 258 -30.88 -1.46 5.87
C GLY A 258 -29.88 -1.20 7.00
N HIS A 259 -29.04 -2.17 7.37
CA HIS A 259 -27.99 -1.95 8.34
C HIS A 259 -26.80 -1.24 7.68
N PHE A 260 -26.21 -0.29 8.41
CA PHE A 260 -25.00 0.40 7.93
C PHE A 260 -23.75 -0.40 8.24
N ARG A 261 -22.93 -0.56 7.22
CA ARG A 261 -21.65 -1.28 7.31
C ARG A 261 -20.52 -0.40 6.77
N PRO A 262 -19.35 -0.39 7.43
CA PRO A 262 -18.18 0.28 6.89
C PRO A 262 -17.65 -0.49 5.67
N VAL A 263 -17.09 0.25 4.71
CA VAL A 263 -16.28 -0.34 3.64
C VAL A 263 -14.96 -0.82 4.23
N GLU A 264 -14.60 -2.07 4.00
CA GLU A 264 -13.34 -2.66 4.44
C GLU A 264 -12.33 -2.77 3.29
N SER A 265 -11.03 -2.91 3.62
CA SER A 265 -9.98 -3.06 2.60
C SER A 265 -10.16 -4.32 1.75
N ALA A 266 -10.71 -5.39 2.32
CA ALA A 266 -11.05 -6.62 1.60
C ALA A 266 -12.15 -6.39 0.56
N ASP A 267 -13.14 -5.56 0.87
CA ASP A 267 -14.24 -5.24 -0.06
C ASP A 267 -13.71 -4.47 -1.27
N VAL A 268 -12.77 -3.55 -1.05
CA VAL A 268 -12.14 -2.79 -2.13
C VAL A 268 -11.39 -3.71 -3.08
N ASN A 269 -10.60 -4.67 -2.56
CA ASN A 269 -9.87 -5.62 -3.39
C ASN A 269 -10.82 -6.56 -4.14
N ARG A 270 -11.85 -7.09 -3.48
CA ARG A 270 -12.91 -7.89 -4.11
C ARG A 270 -13.59 -7.12 -5.24
N TYR A 271 -13.92 -5.86 -5.04
CA TYR A 271 -14.53 -5.02 -6.05
C TYR A 271 -13.59 -4.80 -7.25
N LEU A 272 -12.31 -4.52 -7.03
CA LEU A 272 -11.31 -4.42 -8.10
C LEU A 272 -11.23 -5.70 -8.92
N HIS A 273 -11.22 -6.86 -8.26
CA HIS A 273 -11.25 -8.15 -8.95
C HIS A 273 -12.53 -8.33 -9.78
N GLN A 274 -13.71 -7.98 -9.25
CA GLN A 274 -14.98 -8.00 -9.98
C GLN A 274 -15.00 -7.06 -11.20
N LEU A 275 -14.34 -5.90 -11.11
CA LEU A 275 -14.25 -4.95 -12.21
C LEU A 275 -13.35 -5.46 -13.36
N THR A 276 -12.24 -6.11 -13.02
CA THR A 276 -11.14 -6.37 -13.96
C THR A 276 -10.95 -7.85 -14.32
N GLY A 277 -11.46 -8.75 -13.49
CA GLY A 277 -11.15 -10.19 -13.58
C GLY A 277 -9.70 -10.53 -13.19
N GLN A 278 -8.93 -9.56 -12.68
CA GLN A 278 -7.52 -9.70 -12.34
C GLN A 278 -7.30 -9.57 -10.83
N ASP A 279 -6.20 -10.14 -10.32
CA ASP A 279 -5.81 -10.03 -8.90
C ASP A 279 -5.12 -8.67 -8.61
N LEU A 280 -5.86 -7.58 -8.87
CA LEU A 280 -5.43 -6.22 -8.59
C LEU A 280 -5.91 -5.76 -7.22
N THR A 281 -5.13 -4.94 -6.57
CA THR A 281 -5.39 -4.47 -5.21
C THR A 281 -5.29 -2.96 -5.08
N ALA A 282 -5.81 -2.41 -4.00
CA ALA A 282 -5.66 -1.00 -3.66
C ALA A 282 -4.19 -0.53 -3.58
N LYS A 283 -3.24 -1.44 -3.35
CA LYS A 283 -1.80 -1.13 -3.33
C LYS A 283 -1.28 -0.78 -4.72
N ASP A 284 -1.84 -1.37 -5.78
CA ASP A 284 -1.35 -1.21 -7.15
C ASP A 284 -1.55 0.23 -7.66
N PHE A 285 -2.59 0.94 -7.18
CA PHE A 285 -2.74 2.39 -7.44
C PHE A 285 -1.52 3.19 -7.00
N ARG A 286 -0.92 2.83 -5.87
CA ARG A 286 0.24 3.55 -5.33
C ARG A 286 1.53 3.20 -6.07
N THR A 287 1.66 1.96 -6.53
CA THR A 287 2.80 1.52 -7.34
C THR A 287 2.74 2.17 -8.73
N TRP A 288 1.57 2.15 -9.37
CA TRP A 288 1.34 2.86 -10.63
C TRP A 288 1.58 4.36 -10.50
N GLY A 289 0.90 5.02 -9.55
CA GLY A 289 1.02 6.46 -9.34
C GLY A 289 2.43 6.88 -8.97
N GLY A 290 3.14 6.10 -8.15
CA GLY A 290 4.54 6.37 -7.79
C GLY A 290 5.48 6.24 -8.99
N THR A 291 5.28 5.23 -9.83
CA THR A 291 6.03 5.03 -11.07
C THR A 291 5.77 6.18 -12.06
N LEU A 292 4.51 6.57 -12.22
CA LEU A 292 4.12 7.68 -13.10
C LEU A 292 4.69 9.03 -12.63
N ILE A 293 4.65 9.33 -11.32
CA ILE A 293 5.25 10.55 -10.75
C ILE A 293 6.76 10.57 -11.00
N ALA A 294 7.45 9.45 -10.79
CA ALA A 294 8.88 9.38 -11.03
C ALA A 294 9.21 9.62 -12.51
N ALA A 295 8.50 8.94 -13.43
CA ALA A 295 8.71 9.07 -14.86
C ALA A 295 8.46 10.52 -15.36
N THR A 296 7.35 11.12 -14.96
CA THR A 296 7.02 12.51 -15.34
C THR A 296 8.00 13.52 -14.74
N THR A 297 8.43 13.34 -13.48
CA THR A 297 9.43 14.19 -12.85
C THR A 297 10.77 14.13 -13.59
N LEU A 298 11.22 12.93 -13.98
CA LEU A 298 12.47 12.77 -14.74
C LEU A 298 12.37 13.35 -16.15
N ARG A 299 11.25 13.17 -16.84
CA ARG A 299 10.98 13.84 -18.13
C ARG A 299 11.09 15.36 -17.99
N ASP A 300 10.40 15.93 -17.02
CA ASP A 300 10.32 17.40 -16.83
C ASP A 300 11.65 17.99 -16.38
N THR A 301 12.49 17.19 -15.70
CA THR A 301 13.86 17.59 -15.35
C THR A 301 14.81 17.56 -16.55
N GLY A 302 14.52 16.72 -17.57
CA GLY A 302 15.35 16.55 -18.76
C GLY A 302 16.56 15.64 -18.55
N VAL A 303 17.34 15.47 -19.62
CA VAL A 303 18.51 14.58 -19.62
C VAL A 303 19.64 15.16 -18.77
N GLY A 304 20.27 14.35 -17.94
CA GLY A 304 21.44 14.75 -17.15
C GLY A 304 22.70 14.92 -18.04
N THR A 305 23.37 16.02 -17.91
CA THR A 305 24.61 16.34 -18.68
C THR A 305 25.85 15.56 -18.21
N SER A 306 25.73 14.86 -17.08
CA SER A 306 26.78 14.01 -16.50
C SER A 306 26.18 12.92 -15.63
N ALA A 307 26.91 11.85 -15.35
CA ALA A 307 26.50 10.78 -14.44
C ALA A 307 26.13 11.32 -13.03
N SER A 308 26.85 12.33 -12.55
CA SER A 308 26.56 13.00 -11.29
C SER A 308 25.21 13.76 -11.33
N GLN A 309 24.94 14.46 -12.45
CA GLN A 309 23.67 15.14 -12.66
C GLN A 309 22.51 14.13 -12.77
N ALA A 310 22.70 13.07 -13.55
CA ALA A 310 21.68 12.02 -13.67
C ALA A 310 21.32 11.40 -12.32
N ARG A 311 22.31 11.11 -11.47
CA ARG A 311 22.06 10.63 -10.08
C ARG A 311 21.27 11.64 -9.25
N ARG A 312 21.57 12.93 -9.33
CA ARG A 312 20.80 13.97 -8.62
C ARG A 312 19.36 14.03 -9.10
N ASN A 313 19.14 13.96 -10.40
CA ASN A 313 17.80 13.97 -11.00
C ASN A 313 16.96 12.75 -10.55
N VAL A 314 17.57 11.56 -10.54
CA VAL A 314 16.92 10.34 -10.01
C VAL A 314 16.56 10.50 -8.52
N LEU A 315 17.47 11.04 -7.71
CA LEU A 315 17.18 11.29 -6.29
C LEU A 315 16.03 12.31 -6.13
N HIS A 316 16.00 13.35 -6.93
CA HIS A 316 14.91 14.34 -6.94
C HIS A 316 13.56 13.69 -7.28
N ALA A 317 13.51 12.85 -8.31
CA ALA A 317 12.27 12.12 -8.68
C ALA A 317 11.78 11.17 -7.57
N ILE A 318 12.72 10.46 -6.92
CA ILE A 318 12.40 9.60 -5.77
C ILE A 318 11.87 10.43 -4.60
N ASP A 319 12.47 11.59 -4.30
CA ASP A 319 12.02 12.46 -3.21
C ASP A 319 10.63 13.05 -3.49
N THR A 320 10.38 13.48 -4.73
CA THR A 320 9.06 13.96 -5.17
C THR A 320 8.00 12.87 -5.01
N THR A 321 8.32 11.65 -5.43
CA THR A 321 7.43 10.49 -5.26
C THR A 321 7.22 10.17 -3.77
N ALA A 322 8.28 10.15 -2.98
CA ALA A 322 8.24 9.87 -1.54
C ALA A 322 7.36 10.90 -0.81
N ALA A 323 7.52 12.18 -1.13
CA ALA A 323 6.69 13.25 -0.60
C ALA A 323 5.21 13.03 -0.96
N LYS A 324 4.90 12.80 -2.24
CA LYS A 324 3.51 12.60 -2.70
C LYS A 324 2.83 11.40 -2.05
N LEU A 325 3.57 10.30 -1.87
CA LEU A 325 3.07 9.07 -1.24
C LEU A 325 3.09 9.10 0.29
N GLY A 326 3.69 10.09 0.93
CA GLY A 326 3.90 10.12 2.38
C GLY A 326 4.82 8.99 2.87
N ASN A 327 5.85 8.65 2.09
CA ASN A 327 6.83 7.60 2.40
C ASN A 327 8.20 8.18 2.74
N THR A 328 9.15 7.31 3.12
CA THR A 328 10.58 7.62 3.09
C THR A 328 11.13 7.41 1.68
N ARG A 329 12.27 8.03 1.36
CA ARG A 329 12.98 7.84 0.09
C ARG A 329 13.22 6.35 -0.22
N SER A 330 13.75 5.61 0.76
CA SER A 330 14.01 4.17 0.60
C SER A 330 12.75 3.38 0.25
N VAL A 331 11.66 3.59 0.99
CA VAL A 331 10.37 2.92 0.72
C VAL A 331 9.79 3.32 -0.64
N ALA A 332 9.88 4.58 -1.03
CA ALA A 332 9.39 5.02 -2.35
C ALA A 332 10.15 4.31 -3.48
N ARG A 333 11.49 4.32 -3.42
CA ARG A 333 12.35 3.68 -4.41
C ARG A 333 12.09 2.18 -4.51
N GLN A 334 12.11 1.49 -3.37
CA GLN A 334 12.02 0.03 -3.35
C GLN A 334 10.63 -0.52 -3.64
N SER A 335 9.56 0.23 -3.29
CA SER A 335 8.21 -0.34 -3.26
C SER A 335 7.21 0.31 -4.20
N TYR A 336 7.52 1.46 -4.80
CA TYR A 336 6.53 2.23 -5.56
C TYR A 336 7.05 2.83 -6.86
N ILE A 337 8.32 2.68 -7.18
CA ILE A 337 8.89 3.15 -8.45
C ILE A 337 9.41 1.93 -9.20
N HIS A 338 8.87 1.66 -10.38
CA HIS A 338 9.32 0.56 -11.23
C HIS A 338 10.79 0.77 -11.62
N PRO A 339 11.69 -0.23 -11.45
CA PRO A 339 13.11 -0.08 -11.73
C PRO A 339 13.41 0.41 -13.16
N ALA A 340 12.68 -0.09 -14.15
CA ALA A 340 12.83 0.30 -15.56
C ALA A 340 12.79 1.82 -15.78
N ILE A 341 12.14 2.59 -14.88
CA ILE A 341 12.12 4.07 -14.99
C ILE A 341 13.50 4.66 -14.75
N VAL A 342 14.18 4.17 -13.72
CA VAL A 342 15.54 4.61 -13.40
C VAL A 342 16.52 4.15 -14.46
N ASP A 343 16.39 2.91 -14.90
CA ASP A 343 17.25 2.30 -15.90
C ASP A 343 17.12 3.00 -17.25
N ALA A 344 15.89 3.24 -17.73
CA ALA A 344 15.64 4.00 -18.96
C ALA A 344 16.17 5.45 -18.88
N TYR A 345 16.07 6.09 -17.70
CA TYR A 345 16.61 7.43 -17.52
C TYR A 345 18.15 7.44 -17.58
N VAL A 346 18.79 6.50 -16.91
CA VAL A 346 20.27 6.37 -16.94
C VAL A 346 20.76 6.01 -18.34
N ALA A 347 20.00 5.19 -19.08
CA ALA A 347 20.25 4.85 -20.49
C ALA A 347 19.98 6.02 -21.47
N GLY A 348 19.35 7.12 -21.00
CA GLY A 348 19.02 8.28 -21.83
C GLY A 348 17.78 8.16 -22.69
N THR A 349 16.99 7.08 -22.55
CA THR A 349 15.81 6.79 -23.41
C THR A 349 14.49 7.28 -22.82
N LEU A 350 14.42 7.50 -21.50
CA LEU A 350 13.18 7.87 -20.83
C LEU A 350 12.57 9.17 -21.33
N VAL A 351 13.39 10.21 -21.51
CA VAL A 351 12.88 11.56 -21.84
C VAL A 351 12.15 11.52 -23.18
N ASP A 352 12.74 10.86 -24.19
CA ASP A 352 12.15 10.73 -25.52
C ASP A 352 10.89 9.85 -25.48
N ALA A 353 10.94 8.72 -24.79
CA ALA A 353 9.78 7.83 -24.63
C ALA A 353 8.59 8.53 -23.94
N MET A 354 8.88 9.33 -22.93
CA MET A 354 7.87 10.14 -22.21
C MET A 354 7.49 11.44 -22.92
N ALA A 355 8.10 11.76 -24.07
CA ALA A 355 7.76 12.91 -24.93
C ALA A 355 6.97 12.52 -26.18
N LEU A 356 6.72 11.23 -26.43
CA LEU A 356 6.01 10.75 -27.64
C LEU A 356 4.69 11.50 -27.84
N PRO A 357 4.35 11.95 -29.04
CA PRO A 357 3.07 12.58 -29.33
C PRO A 357 1.92 11.57 -29.26
N ARG A 358 0.69 12.03 -29.00
CA ARG A 358 -0.49 11.15 -28.90
C ARG A 358 -0.68 10.27 -30.14
N ASP A 359 -0.47 10.83 -31.32
CA ASP A 359 -0.70 10.17 -32.61
C ASP A 359 0.28 9.01 -32.87
N SER A 360 1.40 8.96 -32.17
CA SER A 360 2.34 7.83 -32.25
C SER A 360 2.03 6.68 -31.28
N LEU A 361 1.01 6.85 -30.42
CA LEU A 361 0.60 5.85 -29.46
C LEU A 361 -0.52 4.97 -30.02
N ALA A 362 -0.50 3.67 -29.70
CA ALA A 362 -1.53 2.77 -30.14
C ALA A 362 -2.95 3.19 -29.69
N SER A 363 -3.94 2.94 -30.53
CA SER A 363 -5.35 3.30 -30.25
C SER A 363 -5.91 2.64 -28.99
N GLU A 364 -5.36 1.51 -28.58
CA GLU A 364 -5.73 0.82 -27.33
C GLU A 364 -5.48 1.67 -26.07
N PHE A 365 -4.61 2.68 -26.16
CA PHE A 365 -4.32 3.61 -25.05
C PHE A 365 -5.12 4.91 -25.10
N ALA A 366 -6.12 5.03 -25.97
CA ALA A 366 -6.88 6.26 -26.17
C ALA A 366 -7.57 6.77 -24.89
N GLU A 367 -8.06 5.86 -24.04
CA GLU A 367 -8.75 6.18 -22.78
C GLU A 367 -7.81 6.52 -21.62
N LEU A 368 -6.51 6.35 -21.81
CA LEU A 368 -5.49 6.76 -20.83
C LEU A 368 -5.10 8.23 -21.04
N SER A 369 -4.67 8.90 -19.97
CA SER A 369 -4.00 10.17 -20.13
C SER A 369 -2.72 10.00 -20.95
N LEU A 370 -2.23 11.08 -21.55
CA LEU A 370 -1.04 11.01 -22.40
C LEU A 370 0.19 10.45 -21.67
N ASP A 371 0.37 10.87 -20.43
CA ASP A 371 1.51 10.41 -19.62
C ASP A 371 1.37 8.95 -19.19
N GLU A 372 0.17 8.47 -18.93
CA GLU A 372 -0.10 7.05 -18.63
C GLU A 372 0.15 6.16 -19.85
N ALA A 373 -0.30 6.59 -21.03
CA ALA A 373 -0.07 5.86 -22.27
C ALA A 373 1.42 5.76 -22.60
N ARG A 374 2.17 6.85 -22.46
CA ARG A 374 3.63 6.91 -22.62
C ARG A 374 4.34 5.97 -21.64
N LEU A 375 3.91 5.99 -20.38
CA LEU A 375 4.44 5.10 -19.35
C LEU A 375 4.24 3.63 -19.72
N LEU A 376 3.05 3.24 -20.18
CA LEU A 376 2.78 1.87 -20.61
C LEU A 376 3.65 1.45 -21.78
N VAL A 377 3.82 2.31 -22.79
CA VAL A 377 4.72 2.03 -23.92
C VAL A 377 6.16 1.82 -23.44
N LEU A 378 6.65 2.71 -22.56
CA LEU A 378 7.99 2.58 -21.99
C LEU A 378 8.16 1.25 -21.22
N LEU A 379 7.22 0.89 -20.37
CA LEU A 379 7.29 -0.34 -19.58
C LEU A 379 7.20 -1.60 -20.43
N LYS A 380 6.33 -1.62 -21.46
CA LYS A 380 6.21 -2.75 -22.40
C LYS A 380 7.44 -2.93 -23.29
N SER A 381 8.15 -1.85 -23.60
CA SER A 381 9.38 -1.90 -24.40
C SER A 381 10.64 -2.20 -23.58
N SER A 382 10.57 -2.13 -22.27
CA SER A 382 11.68 -2.48 -21.39
C SER A 382 11.86 -4.00 -21.39
N PRO A 383 13.11 -4.52 -21.50
CA PRO A 383 13.34 -5.96 -21.38
C PRO A 383 12.79 -6.43 -20.04
N ALA A 384 12.10 -7.59 -20.07
CA ALA A 384 11.64 -8.24 -18.85
C ALA A 384 12.82 -8.37 -17.89
N MET A 385 12.60 -8.03 -16.63
CA MET A 385 13.62 -8.23 -15.58
C MET A 385 13.85 -9.74 -15.48
N SER A 386 14.99 -10.20 -15.98
CA SER A 386 15.46 -11.60 -15.92
C SER A 386 16.26 -11.83 -14.64
#